data_1a04baaa15260db15528b96ece6a412b
#
_entry.id   1a04baaa15260db15528b96ece6a412b
#
_cell.length_a   1.000
_cell.length_b   1.000
_cell.length_c   1.000
_cell.angle_alpha   90.00
_cell.angle_beta   90.00
_cell.angle_gamma   90.00
#
_symmetry.space_group_name_H-M   'P 1'
#
loop_
_entity.id
_entity.type
_entity.pdbx_description
1 polymer ?
#
loop_
_entity_poly.entity_id
_entity_poly.type
_entity_poly.pdbx_seq_one_letter_code
_entity_poly.pdbx_strand_id
1 'polypeptide(L)'
;MNASSLPQIDAGTQAAAEAFVGAWIWVGLALFLVLLFRNFLQNVVEGMSIQWGSEYEQDEVVWLHLNGDRRPARIARFGLARTSFYCYDILERDGKMTITGGTLLTVPNSEVKGLRIERPLDKLDLLPPER
;
A
#
# COMPACT_ATOMS: atom_id res chain seq x y z
N MET A 1 -19.67 66.53 12.30
CA MET A 1 -19.52 65.21 11.69
C MET A 1 -18.40 64.47 12.41
N ASN A 2 -18.76 63.59 13.31
CA ASN A 2 -17.76 62.79 14.05
C ASN A 2 -17.37 61.59 13.22
N ALA A 3 -16.17 61.63 12.67
CA ALA A 3 -15.56 60.52 11.95
C ALA A 3 -15.08 59.40 12.89
N SER A 4 -15.55 59.38 14.14
CA SER A 4 -15.04 58.46 15.17
C SER A 4 -15.97 57.30 15.52
N SER A 5 -16.89 56.95 14.64
CA SER A 5 -17.80 55.84 14.88
C SER A 5 -17.43 54.52 14.15
N LEU A 6 -16.18 54.34 13.80
CA LEU A 6 -15.71 53.00 13.43
C LEU A 6 -15.64 52.18 14.72
N PRO A 7 -16.30 51.03 14.78
CA PRO A 7 -16.20 50.19 15.95
C PRO A 7 -14.73 49.82 16.16
N GLN A 8 -14.14 50.38 17.20
CA GLN A 8 -12.83 49.94 17.64
C GLN A 8 -12.99 48.54 18.22
N ILE A 9 -12.41 47.56 17.53
CA ILE A 9 -12.33 46.22 18.04
C ILE A 9 -11.44 46.29 19.28
N ASP A 10 -12.00 45.93 20.45
CA ASP A 10 -11.23 45.86 21.68
C ASP A 10 -10.00 44.99 21.52
N ALA A 11 -8.89 45.33 22.13
CA ALA A 11 -7.66 44.56 22.07
C ALA A 11 -7.86 43.11 22.53
N GLY A 12 -8.78 42.88 23.47
CA GLY A 12 -9.14 41.54 23.90
C GLY A 12 -9.87 40.73 22.83
N THR A 13 -10.78 41.38 22.09
CA THR A 13 -11.47 40.70 20.96
C THR A 13 -10.53 40.40 19.82
N GLN A 14 -9.59 41.26 19.54
CA GLN A 14 -8.56 41.09 18.53
C GLN A 14 -7.62 39.93 18.91
N ALA A 15 -7.16 39.87 20.17
CA ALA A 15 -6.33 38.80 20.67
C ALA A 15 -7.07 37.43 20.62
N ALA A 16 -8.36 37.40 20.97
CA ALA A 16 -9.18 36.20 20.86
C ALA A 16 -9.37 35.76 19.42
N ALA A 17 -9.58 36.67 18.49
CA ALA A 17 -9.69 36.38 17.05
C ALA A 17 -8.37 35.84 16.48
N GLU A 18 -7.24 36.45 16.85
CA GLU A 18 -5.91 35.94 16.45
C GLU A 18 -5.62 34.55 16.99
N ALA A 19 -5.94 34.29 18.26
CA ALA A 19 -5.81 32.96 18.87
C ALA A 19 -6.71 31.91 18.17
N PHE A 20 -7.94 32.29 17.84
CA PHE A 20 -8.88 31.44 17.13
C PHE A 20 -8.38 31.12 15.71
N VAL A 21 -7.96 32.08 14.94
CA VAL A 21 -7.38 31.93 13.60
C VAL A 21 -6.11 31.08 13.68
N GLY A 22 -5.24 31.33 14.66
CA GLY A 22 -4.03 30.55 14.89
C GLY A 22 -4.34 29.08 15.15
N ALA A 23 -5.33 28.77 15.99
CA ALA A 23 -5.77 27.41 16.25
C ALA A 23 -6.30 26.71 14.98
N TRP A 24 -7.09 27.41 14.18
CA TRP A 24 -7.62 26.89 12.93
C TRP A 24 -6.56 26.67 11.84
N ILE A 25 -5.54 27.51 11.81
CA ILE A 25 -4.39 27.32 10.90
C ILE A 25 -3.70 25.99 11.22
N TRP A 26 -3.49 25.68 12.48
CA TRP A 26 -2.89 24.40 12.91
C TRP A 26 -3.75 23.20 12.57
N VAL A 27 -5.06 23.32 12.77
CA VAL A 27 -6.02 22.26 12.37
C VAL A 27 -6.00 22.06 10.85
N GLY A 28 -6.01 23.16 10.08
CA GLY A 28 -5.94 23.12 8.63
C GLY A 28 -4.63 22.51 8.13
N LEU A 29 -3.51 22.86 8.74
CA LEU A 29 -2.20 22.27 8.43
C LEU A 29 -2.17 20.78 8.76
N ALA A 30 -2.69 20.39 9.92
CA ALA A 30 -2.76 18.99 10.30
C ALA A 30 -3.61 18.17 9.32
N LEU A 31 -4.78 18.67 8.93
CA LEU A 31 -5.64 18.04 7.93
C LEU A 31 -4.95 17.94 6.57
N PHE A 32 -4.26 19.01 6.16
CA PHE A 32 -3.50 19.00 4.90
C PHE A 32 -2.41 17.93 4.90
N LEU A 33 -1.65 17.83 6.00
CA LEU A 33 -0.62 16.81 6.16
C LEU A 33 -1.23 15.39 6.14
N VAL A 34 -2.36 15.18 6.80
CA VAL A 34 -3.06 13.89 6.79
C VAL A 34 -3.49 13.52 5.37
N LEU A 35 -4.05 14.46 4.61
CA LEU A 35 -4.44 14.24 3.23
C LEU A 35 -3.25 13.95 2.32
N LEU A 36 -2.15 14.67 2.52
CA LEU A 36 -0.92 14.49 1.76
C LEU A 36 -0.30 13.11 2.00
N PHE A 37 -0.28 12.69 3.26
CA PHE A 37 0.31 11.42 3.67
C PHE A 37 -0.69 10.25 3.69
N ARG A 38 -1.94 10.48 3.34
CA ARG A 38 -2.98 9.46 3.35
C ARG A 38 -2.57 8.18 2.61
N ASN A 39 -2.07 8.33 1.39
CA ASN A 39 -1.65 7.20 0.58
C ASN A 39 -0.44 6.48 1.18
N PHE A 40 0.49 7.23 1.76
CA PHE A 40 1.63 6.66 2.45
C PHE A 40 1.20 5.87 3.70
N LEU A 41 0.35 6.45 4.55
CA LEU A 41 -0.18 5.79 5.74
C LEU A 41 -0.99 4.53 5.37
N GLN A 42 -1.78 4.59 4.32
CA GLN A 42 -2.51 3.43 3.83
C GLN A 42 -1.55 2.31 3.43
N ASN A 43 -0.51 2.59 2.68
CA ASN A 43 0.50 1.61 2.29
C ASN A 43 1.23 1.00 3.50
N VAL A 44 1.52 1.81 4.51
CA VAL A 44 2.16 1.35 5.75
C VAL A 44 1.24 0.39 6.51
N VAL A 45 -0.01 0.78 6.71
CA VAL A 45 -1.01 -0.07 7.41
C VAL A 45 -1.22 -1.39 6.66
N GLU A 46 -1.34 -1.34 5.35
CA GLU A 46 -1.46 -2.52 4.50
C GLU A 46 -0.22 -3.42 4.60
N GLY A 47 0.97 -2.82 4.60
CA GLY A 47 2.23 -3.55 4.76
C GLY A 47 2.34 -4.24 6.13
N MET A 48 1.94 -3.57 7.18
CA MET A 48 1.88 -4.16 8.53
C MET A 48 0.88 -5.32 8.59
N SER A 49 -0.27 -5.15 7.96
CA SER A 49 -1.29 -6.21 7.88
C SER A 49 -0.77 -7.45 7.15
N ILE A 50 -0.01 -7.28 6.08
CA ILE A 50 0.58 -8.38 5.33
C ILE A 50 1.66 -9.09 6.16
N GLN A 51 2.53 -8.33 6.84
CA GLN A 51 3.60 -8.89 7.65
C GLN A 51 3.08 -9.63 8.89
N TRP A 52 2.07 -9.08 9.55
CA TRP A 52 1.53 -9.67 10.78
C TRP A 52 0.45 -10.71 10.52
N GLY A 53 -0.18 -10.66 9.37
CA GLY A 53 -1.17 -11.64 8.97
C GLY A 53 -0.61 -13.03 8.66
N SER A 54 0.72 -13.18 8.56
CA SER A 54 1.45 -14.41 8.25
C SER A 54 0.90 -15.23 7.07
N GLU A 55 0.17 -14.58 6.18
CA GLU A 55 -0.38 -15.24 4.99
C GLU A 55 0.72 -15.59 3.98
N TYR A 56 1.78 -14.78 3.94
CA TYR A 56 2.88 -14.95 2.99
C TYR A 56 4.21 -14.85 3.70
N GLU A 57 5.14 -15.71 3.34
CA GLU A 57 6.51 -15.70 3.85
C GLU A 57 7.46 -15.11 2.81
N GLN A 58 8.58 -14.55 3.31
CA GLN A 58 9.66 -14.10 2.43
C GLN A 58 10.25 -15.31 1.69
N ASP A 59 10.64 -15.13 0.43
CA ASP A 59 11.13 -16.16 -0.48
C ASP A 59 10.12 -17.25 -0.87
N GLU A 60 8.85 -17.06 -0.55
CA GLU A 60 7.79 -17.95 -0.99
C GLU A 60 7.51 -17.80 -2.48
N VAL A 61 7.35 -18.92 -3.17
CA VAL A 61 6.94 -18.94 -4.58
C VAL A 61 5.43 -18.89 -4.67
N VAL A 62 4.93 -17.90 -5.38
CA VAL A 62 3.49 -17.69 -5.59
C VAL A 62 3.20 -17.51 -7.07
N TRP A 63 1.96 -17.77 -7.47
CA TRP A 63 1.49 -17.43 -8.80
C TRP A 63 0.85 -16.07 -8.78
N LEU A 64 1.40 -15.17 -9.55
CA LEU A 64 0.93 -13.79 -9.64
C LEU A 64 0.17 -13.58 -10.96
N HIS A 65 -1.04 -13.05 -10.86
CA HIS A 65 -1.83 -12.67 -12.01
C HIS A 65 -1.62 -11.20 -12.31
N LEU A 66 -0.93 -10.92 -13.40
CA LEU A 66 -0.69 -9.58 -13.90
C LEU A 66 -1.36 -9.42 -15.27
N ASN A 67 -2.27 -8.46 -15.40
CA ASN A 67 -2.92 -8.14 -16.68
C ASN A 67 -3.50 -9.36 -17.42
N GLY A 68 -4.02 -10.35 -16.71
CA GLY A 68 -4.55 -11.58 -17.27
C GLY A 68 -3.53 -12.69 -17.49
N ASP A 69 -2.24 -12.40 -17.36
CA ASP A 69 -1.18 -13.39 -17.43
C ASP A 69 -0.83 -13.95 -16.05
N ARG A 70 -0.75 -15.25 -15.96
CA ARG A 70 -0.32 -15.96 -14.77
C ARG A 70 1.18 -16.21 -14.84
N ARG A 71 1.93 -15.66 -13.89
CA ARG A 71 3.39 -15.81 -13.83
C ARG A 71 3.82 -16.33 -12.47
N PRO A 72 4.79 -17.24 -12.40
CA PRO A 72 5.41 -17.59 -11.14
C PRO A 72 6.26 -16.43 -10.65
N ALA A 73 6.12 -16.11 -9.39
CA ALA A 73 6.87 -15.06 -8.74
C ALA A 73 7.37 -15.53 -7.38
N ARG A 74 8.48 -14.97 -6.95
CA ARG A 74 8.99 -15.15 -5.60
C ARG A 74 8.87 -13.84 -4.85
N ILE A 75 8.41 -13.89 -3.63
CA ILE A 75 8.35 -12.71 -2.77
C ILE A 75 9.78 -12.40 -2.32
N ALA A 76 10.37 -11.34 -2.90
CA ALA A 76 11.75 -10.98 -2.62
C ALA A 76 11.86 -10.25 -1.28
N ARG A 77 10.99 -9.30 -1.02
CA ARG A 77 11.03 -8.48 0.17
C ARG A 77 9.68 -7.86 0.47
N PHE A 78 9.28 -7.95 1.73
CA PHE A 78 8.21 -7.14 2.29
C PHE A 78 8.81 -5.86 2.84
N GLY A 79 8.44 -4.73 2.26
CA GLY A 79 8.76 -3.42 2.78
C GLY A 79 7.58 -2.85 3.56
N LEU A 80 7.84 -1.76 4.29
CA LEU A 80 6.80 -1.07 5.04
C LEU A 80 5.73 -0.45 4.13
N ALA A 81 6.14 0.10 2.99
CA ALA A 81 5.25 0.75 2.04
C ALA A 81 5.10 -0.01 0.71
N ARG A 82 6.08 -0.84 0.36
CA ARG A 82 6.15 -1.53 -0.92
C ARG A 82 6.59 -2.97 -0.74
N THR A 83 6.07 -3.84 -1.58
CA THR A 83 6.47 -5.24 -1.66
C THR A 83 7.12 -5.51 -3.01
N SER A 84 8.25 -6.20 -3.00
CA SER A 84 8.99 -6.55 -4.21
C SER A 84 8.84 -8.03 -4.52
N PHE A 85 8.55 -8.32 -5.78
CA PHE A 85 8.40 -9.66 -6.31
C PHE A 85 9.43 -9.91 -7.42
N TYR A 86 10.06 -11.07 -7.43
CA TYR A 86 10.77 -11.56 -8.59
C TYR A 86 9.80 -12.35 -9.46
N CYS A 87 9.40 -11.76 -10.59
CA CYS A 87 8.57 -12.45 -11.58
C CYS A 87 9.48 -13.20 -12.56
N TYR A 88 9.24 -14.49 -12.73
CA TYR A 88 10.00 -15.32 -13.66
C TYR A 88 9.31 -15.38 -15.01
N ASP A 89 10.08 -15.20 -16.06
CA ASP A 89 9.62 -15.47 -17.42
C ASP A 89 9.81 -16.94 -17.71
N ILE A 90 8.72 -17.62 -18.05
CA ILE A 90 8.71 -19.03 -18.38
C ILE A 90 8.55 -19.20 -19.87
N LEU A 91 9.41 -20.03 -20.45
CA LEU A 91 9.24 -20.53 -21.81
C LEU A 91 8.85 -22.01 -21.72
N GLU A 92 7.71 -22.35 -22.28
CA GLU A 92 7.31 -23.74 -22.43
C GLU A 92 7.87 -24.30 -23.74
N ARG A 93 8.77 -25.26 -23.62
CA ARG A 93 9.29 -26.04 -24.76
C ARG A 93 9.11 -27.52 -24.45
N ASP A 94 8.46 -28.25 -25.35
CA ASP A 94 8.31 -29.71 -25.30
C ASP A 94 7.69 -30.21 -23.98
N GLY A 95 6.74 -29.47 -23.41
CA GLY A 95 6.10 -29.77 -22.14
C GLY A 95 6.96 -29.49 -20.90
N LYS A 96 8.16 -28.92 -21.07
CA LYS A 96 9.02 -28.47 -19.96
C LYS A 96 8.97 -26.97 -19.83
N MET A 97 8.75 -26.51 -18.61
CA MET A 97 8.82 -25.09 -18.26
C MET A 97 10.27 -24.74 -17.92
N THR A 98 10.85 -23.84 -18.71
CA THR A 98 12.20 -23.32 -18.48
C THR A 98 12.14 -21.85 -18.13
N ILE A 99 12.84 -21.46 -17.09
CA ILE A 99 12.98 -20.06 -16.72
C ILE A 99 13.97 -19.40 -17.64
N THR A 100 13.53 -18.43 -18.43
CA THR A 100 14.37 -17.70 -19.39
C THR A 100 14.88 -16.38 -18.87
N GLY A 101 14.25 -15.83 -17.87
CA GLY A 101 14.62 -14.54 -17.27
C GLY A 101 13.73 -14.20 -16.09
N GLY A 102 13.91 -13.01 -15.57
CA GLY A 102 13.11 -12.52 -14.46
C GLY A 102 13.07 -11.00 -14.44
N THR A 103 12.01 -10.47 -13.87
CA THR A 103 11.78 -9.04 -13.69
C THR A 103 11.50 -8.76 -12.23
N LEU A 104 12.15 -7.74 -11.68
CA LEU A 104 11.82 -7.27 -10.34
C LEU A 104 10.62 -6.31 -10.43
N LEU A 105 9.52 -6.71 -9.83
CA LEU A 105 8.32 -5.91 -9.74
C LEU A 105 8.17 -5.37 -8.32
N THR A 106 8.10 -4.06 -8.17
CA THR A 106 7.83 -3.41 -6.89
C THR A 106 6.46 -2.78 -6.92
N VAL A 107 5.60 -3.18 -5.99
CA VAL A 107 4.20 -2.76 -5.93
C VAL A 107 3.93 -2.12 -4.58
N PRO A 108 3.22 -0.97 -4.54
CA PRO A 108 2.74 -0.41 -3.29
C PRO A 108 1.87 -1.42 -2.53
N ASN A 109 1.99 -1.46 -1.20
CA ASN A 109 1.26 -2.43 -0.40
C ASN A 109 -0.27 -2.31 -0.53
N SER A 110 -0.78 -1.11 -0.80
CA SER A 110 -2.20 -0.90 -1.07
C SER A 110 -2.71 -1.61 -2.33
N GLU A 111 -1.85 -1.81 -3.33
CA GLU A 111 -2.18 -2.52 -4.57
C GLU A 111 -2.00 -4.03 -4.46
N VAL A 112 -1.19 -4.50 -3.51
CA VAL A 112 -0.95 -5.94 -3.30
C VAL A 112 -2.24 -6.69 -2.98
N LYS A 113 -3.14 -6.08 -2.23
CA LYS A 113 -4.46 -6.67 -1.93
C LYS A 113 -5.35 -6.84 -3.17
N GLY A 114 -5.19 -5.97 -4.16
CA GLY A 114 -5.90 -6.05 -5.44
C GLY A 114 -5.31 -7.07 -6.41
N LEU A 115 -4.09 -7.55 -6.16
CA LEU A 115 -3.45 -8.56 -6.96
C LEU A 115 -4.00 -9.95 -6.61
N ARG A 116 -4.34 -10.71 -7.61
CA ARG A 116 -4.68 -12.11 -7.43
C ARG A 116 -3.40 -12.92 -7.27
N ILE A 117 -3.14 -13.36 -6.05
CA ILE A 117 -1.98 -14.15 -5.67
C ILE A 117 -2.48 -15.55 -5.32
N GLU A 118 -1.97 -16.55 -6.02
CA GLU A 118 -2.26 -17.95 -5.75
C GLU A 118 -1.04 -18.60 -5.11
N ARG A 119 -1.23 -19.18 -3.94
CA ARG A 119 -0.20 -19.96 -3.28
C ARG A 119 -0.28 -21.40 -3.78
N PRO A 120 0.79 -21.97 -4.36
CA PRO A 120 0.81 -23.38 -4.62
C PRO A 120 0.74 -24.12 -3.27
N LEU A 121 -0.25 -24.99 -3.14
CA LEU A 121 -0.32 -25.87 -1.99
C LEU A 121 0.79 -26.90 -2.13
N ASP A 122 1.82 -26.81 -1.32
CA ASP A 122 2.86 -27.80 -1.24
C ASP A 122 2.22 -29.13 -0.86
N LYS A 123 2.28 -30.06 -1.78
CA LYS A 123 1.92 -31.45 -1.55
C LYS A 123 0.53 -31.65 -0.91
N LEU A 124 -0.49 -31.13 -1.55
CA LEU A 124 -1.73 -31.87 -1.49
C LEU A 124 -1.42 -33.22 -2.15
N ASP A 125 -1.09 -34.18 -1.33
CA ASP A 125 -1.27 -35.57 -1.71
C ASP A 125 -2.77 -35.76 -1.93
N LEU A 126 -3.24 -35.28 -3.07
CA LEU A 126 -4.54 -35.63 -3.57
C LEU A 126 -4.45 -37.12 -3.78
N LEU A 127 -4.91 -37.87 -2.79
CA LEU A 127 -5.15 -39.26 -2.94
C LEU A 127 -5.92 -39.43 -4.25
N PRO A 128 -5.43 -40.27 -5.17
CA PRO A 128 -6.17 -40.48 -6.40
C PRO A 128 -7.59 -40.89 -6.02
N PRO A 129 -8.61 -40.41 -6.74
CA PRO A 129 -10.00 -40.74 -6.43
C PRO A 129 -10.09 -42.27 -6.35
N GLU A 130 -10.54 -42.76 -5.24
CA GLU A 130 -10.79 -44.18 -5.07
C GLU A 130 -11.70 -44.66 -6.20
N ARG A 131 -11.20 -45.59 -6.96
CA ARG A 131 -11.95 -46.17 -8.06
C ARG A 131 -13.04 -47.10 -7.53
#